data_5b0b4742c07f9f715cbbba362c79aeab
#
_entry.id   5b0b4742c07f9f715cbbba362c79aeab
#
_cell.length_a   1.000
_cell.length_b   1.000
_cell.length_c   1.000
_cell.angle_alpha   90.00
_cell.angle_beta   90.00
_cell.angle_gamma   90.00
#
_symmetry.space_group_name_H-M   'P 1'
#
loop_
_entity.id
_entity.type
_entity.pdbx_description
1 polymer ?
#
loop_
_entity_poly.entity_id
_entity_poly.type
_entity_poly.pdbx_seq_one_letter_code
_entity_poly.pdbx_strand_id
1 'polypeptide(L)'
;MTIINIILVLNKILWYNYYGDNMNGFLIALFLIIALTLIILIYYIYLYNNINESIIRIEEAESRIDNNLRDKYDLLNRSISLIRNKIDLPQDSFKEIIKLRARKISNFDLDRVLVKSYNEFLSIYEDNSKLRESDEIFKVSRQLEIINEELLTLRNYYNANITNYNKMIKKFPTNIVASIKKYKEKPFYDLKDMTDEDYEDFKL
;
A
#
# COMPACT_ATOMS: atom_id res chain seq x y z
N MET A 1 -77.43 30.54 -22.90
CA MET A 1 -76.06 30.02 -22.80
C MET A 1 -76.02 29.11 -21.60
N THR A 2 -75.93 27.86 -21.83
CA THR A 2 -76.58 26.79 -21.11
C THR A 2 -75.71 26.18 -19.98
N ILE A 3 -76.41 25.71 -18.97
CA ILE A 3 -75.86 24.95 -17.83
C ILE A 3 -74.78 23.95 -18.24
N ILE A 4 -74.94 23.36 -19.43
CA ILE A 4 -73.99 22.43 -20.07
C ILE A 4 -72.56 23.03 -20.23
N ASN A 5 -72.45 24.32 -20.66
CA ASN A 5 -71.16 24.98 -20.82
C ASN A 5 -70.49 25.29 -19.50
N ILE A 6 -71.27 25.53 -18.45
CA ILE A 6 -70.74 25.73 -17.11
C ILE A 6 -70.18 24.42 -16.57
N ILE A 7 -70.89 23.31 -16.75
CA ILE A 7 -70.43 21.96 -16.33
C ILE A 7 -69.14 21.54 -17.06
N LEU A 8 -69.02 21.81 -18.35
CA LEU A 8 -67.85 21.54 -19.16
C LEU A 8 -66.64 22.36 -18.72
N VAL A 9 -66.82 23.63 -18.35
CA VAL A 9 -65.79 24.51 -17.85
C VAL A 9 -65.34 24.04 -16.42
N LEU A 10 -66.28 23.72 -15.56
CA LEU A 10 -65.96 23.19 -14.20
C LEU A 10 -65.24 21.85 -14.28
N ASN A 11 -65.66 20.93 -15.13
CA ASN A 11 -64.96 19.67 -15.36
C ASN A 11 -63.51 19.89 -15.89
N LYS A 12 -63.33 20.84 -16.80
CA LYS A 12 -62.02 21.18 -17.32
C LYS A 12 -61.13 21.81 -16.28
N ILE A 13 -61.66 22.66 -15.40
CA ILE A 13 -60.92 23.25 -14.28
C ILE A 13 -60.55 22.19 -13.21
N LEU A 14 -61.50 21.30 -12.86
CA LEU A 14 -61.28 20.21 -11.94
C LEU A 14 -60.26 19.21 -12.50
N TRP A 15 -60.34 18.88 -13.76
CA TRP A 15 -59.38 18.00 -14.45
C TRP A 15 -57.97 18.63 -14.50
N TYR A 16 -57.87 19.94 -14.81
CA TYR A 16 -56.61 20.66 -14.83
C TYR A 16 -55.97 20.75 -13.42
N ASN A 17 -56.76 21.07 -12.40
CA ASN A 17 -56.24 21.08 -11.02
C ASN A 17 -55.83 19.69 -10.56
N TYR A 18 -56.63 18.66 -10.79
CA TYR A 18 -56.30 17.30 -10.37
C TYR A 18 -55.04 16.74 -11.06
N TYR A 19 -54.95 16.91 -12.38
CA TYR A 19 -53.77 16.45 -13.15
C TYR A 19 -52.56 17.39 -12.99
N GLY A 20 -52.78 18.67 -12.85
CA GLY A 20 -51.74 19.67 -12.66
C GLY A 20 -51.01 19.48 -11.35
N ASP A 21 -51.74 19.26 -10.24
CA ASP A 21 -51.15 19.00 -8.93
C ASP A 21 -50.39 17.65 -8.90
N ASN A 22 -50.96 16.61 -9.50
CA ASN A 22 -50.28 15.32 -9.61
C ASN A 22 -49.01 15.37 -10.48
N MET A 23 -49.06 16.15 -11.59
CA MET A 23 -47.87 16.37 -12.42
C MET A 23 -46.76 17.12 -11.71
N ASN A 24 -47.11 18.15 -10.93
CA ASN A 24 -46.17 18.88 -10.11
C ASN A 24 -45.55 17.98 -9.02
N GLY A 25 -46.35 17.16 -8.34
CA GLY A 25 -45.87 16.16 -7.38
C GLY A 25 -44.94 15.14 -8.00
N PHE A 26 -45.26 14.64 -9.20
CA PHE A 26 -44.39 13.71 -9.95
C PHE A 26 -43.03 14.34 -10.32
N LEU A 27 -43.03 15.57 -10.82
CA LEU A 27 -41.80 16.30 -11.18
C LEU A 27 -40.93 16.58 -9.96
N ILE A 28 -41.52 16.95 -8.83
CA ILE A 28 -40.78 17.12 -7.54
C ILE A 28 -40.17 15.81 -7.09
N ALA A 29 -40.92 14.71 -7.11
CA ALA A 29 -40.44 13.40 -6.75
C ALA A 29 -39.27 12.95 -7.65
N LEU A 30 -39.41 13.15 -8.98
CA LEU A 30 -38.37 12.85 -9.95
C LEU A 30 -37.10 13.66 -9.68
N PHE A 31 -37.24 14.96 -9.41
CA PHE A 31 -36.10 15.82 -9.06
C PHE A 31 -35.38 15.35 -7.80
N LEU A 32 -36.14 14.99 -6.75
CA LEU A 32 -35.56 14.46 -5.50
C LEU A 32 -34.80 13.15 -5.72
N ILE A 33 -35.33 12.24 -6.54
CA ILE A 33 -34.65 10.98 -6.90
C ILE A 33 -33.34 11.27 -7.63
N ILE A 34 -33.35 12.17 -8.61
CA ILE A 34 -32.16 12.58 -9.36
C ILE A 34 -31.12 13.19 -8.40
N ALA A 35 -31.55 14.13 -7.54
CA ALA A 35 -30.66 14.76 -6.56
C ALA A 35 -30.05 13.75 -5.61
N LEU A 36 -30.84 12.81 -5.08
CA LEU A 36 -30.35 11.74 -4.21
C LEU A 36 -29.33 10.82 -4.93
N THR A 37 -29.63 10.47 -6.19
CA THR A 37 -28.74 9.65 -7.00
C THR A 37 -27.39 10.34 -7.23
N LEU A 38 -27.40 11.64 -7.53
CA LEU A 38 -26.16 12.43 -7.68
C LEU A 38 -25.35 12.48 -6.38
N ILE A 39 -26.00 12.67 -5.24
CA ILE A 39 -25.32 12.66 -3.92
C ILE A 39 -24.63 11.30 -3.68
N ILE A 40 -25.34 10.20 -3.93
CA ILE A 40 -24.79 8.85 -3.77
C ILE A 40 -23.59 8.64 -4.69
N LEU A 41 -23.67 9.13 -5.94
CA LEU A 41 -22.62 8.98 -6.93
C LEU A 41 -21.35 9.78 -6.55
N ILE A 42 -21.52 11.03 -6.11
CA ILE A 42 -20.43 11.87 -5.60
C ILE A 42 -19.76 11.19 -4.39
N TYR A 43 -20.57 10.66 -3.47
CA TYR A 43 -20.06 9.97 -2.29
C TYR A 43 -19.30 8.69 -2.64
N TYR A 44 -19.79 7.93 -3.62
CA TYR A 44 -19.08 6.76 -4.16
C TYR A 44 -17.71 7.13 -4.73
N ILE A 45 -17.64 8.21 -5.53
CA ILE A 45 -16.36 8.70 -6.08
C ILE A 45 -15.39 9.10 -4.98
N TYR A 46 -15.89 9.78 -3.94
CA TYR A 46 -15.06 10.15 -2.78
C TYR A 46 -14.46 8.92 -2.08
N LEU A 47 -15.27 7.91 -1.79
CA LEU A 47 -14.80 6.67 -1.17
C LEU A 47 -13.79 5.92 -2.04
N TYR A 48 -14.04 5.85 -3.35
CA TYR A 48 -13.15 5.25 -4.32
C TYR A 48 -11.78 5.94 -4.35
N ASN A 49 -11.78 7.27 -4.38
CA ASN A 49 -10.53 8.05 -4.37
C ASN A 49 -9.73 7.85 -3.09
N ASN A 50 -10.39 7.77 -1.93
CA ASN A 50 -9.71 7.49 -0.65
C ASN A 50 -9.00 6.12 -0.64
N ILE A 51 -9.64 5.09 -1.21
CA ILE A 51 -9.00 3.77 -1.33
C ILE A 51 -7.78 3.86 -2.25
N ASN A 52 -7.92 4.50 -3.40
CA ASN A 52 -6.82 4.65 -4.36
C ASN A 52 -5.65 5.45 -3.79
N GLU A 53 -5.91 6.52 -3.05
CA GLU A 53 -4.86 7.28 -2.36
C GLU A 53 -4.09 6.40 -1.37
N SER A 54 -4.79 5.55 -0.63
CA SER A 54 -4.15 4.59 0.26
C SER A 54 -3.29 3.57 -0.48
N ILE A 55 -3.74 3.09 -1.65
CA ILE A 55 -2.97 2.19 -2.52
C ILE A 55 -1.70 2.89 -3.02
N ILE A 56 -1.80 4.13 -3.51
CA ILE A 56 -0.66 4.91 -4.00
C ILE A 56 0.41 5.08 -2.92
N ARG A 57 0.01 5.37 -1.68
CA ARG A 57 0.96 5.48 -0.55
C ARG A 57 1.69 4.16 -0.25
N ILE A 58 0.99 3.03 -0.40
CA ILE A 58 1.60 1.70 -0.25
C ILE A 58 2.60 1.44 -1.36
N GLU A 59 2.24 1.72 -2.61
CA GLU A 59 3.11 1.54 -3.79
C GLU A 59 4.33 2.46 -3.74
N GLU A 60 4.17 3.69 -3.26
CA GLU A 60 5.29 4.61 -3.02
C GLU A 60 6.27 4.05 -1.99
N ALA A 61 5.75 3.57 -0.85
CA ALA A 61 6.58 2.94 0.18
C ALA A 61 7.33 1.72 -0.35
N GLU A 62 6.64 0.86 -1.11
CA GLU A 62 7.22 -0.34 -1.73
C GLU A 62 8.36 0.02 -2.72
N SER A 63 8.14 1.02 -3.57
CA SER A 63 9.15 1.52 -4.49
C SER A 63 10.39 2.08 -3.77
N ARG A 64 10.20 2.82 -2.68
CA ARG A 64 11.31 3.35 -1.88
C ARG A 64 12.06 2.24 -1.16
N ILE A 65 11.37 1.22 -0.65
CA ILE A 65 12.00 0.02 -0.07
C ILE A 65 12.84 -0.69 -1.13
N ASP A 66 12.32 -0.91 -2.34
CA ASP A 66 13.05 -1.58 -3.43
C ASP A 66 14.35 -0.84 -3.77
N ASN A 67 14.31 0.49 -3.90
CA ASN A 67 15.49 1.29 -4.16
C ASN A 67 16.54 1.17 -3.04
N ASN A 68 16.12 1.31 -1.78
CA ASN A 68 17.04 1.17 -0.64
C ASN A 68 17.63 -0.25 -0.51
N LEU A 69 16.86 -1.29 -0.86
CA LEU A 69 17.39 -2.66 -0.88
C LEU A 69 18.47 -2.85 -1.96
N ARG A 70 18.32 -2.23 -3.13
CA ARG A 70 19.33 -2.24 -4.18
C ARG A 70 20.59 -1.52 -3.73
N ASP A 71 20.46 -0.33 -3.16
CA ASP A 71 21.60 0.42 -2.64
C ASP A 71 22.32 -0.34 -1.54
N LYS A 72 21.59 -0.96 -0.61
CA LYS A 72 22.15 -1.84 0.43
C LYS A 72 22.91 -3.04 -0.14
N TYR A 73 22.33 -3.66 -1.18
CA TYR A 73 22.99 -4.77 -1.88
C TYR A 73 24.32 -4.34 -2.50
N ASP A 74 24.37 -3.20 -3.18
CA ASP A 74 25.56 -2.68 -3.83
C ASP A 74 26.63 -2.29 -2.81
N LEU A 75 26.24 -1.65 -1.70
CA LEU A 75 27.16 -1.31 -0.62
C LEU A 75 27.73 -2.56 0.09
N LEU A 76 26.91 -3.58 0.32
CA LEU A 76 27.40 -4.85 0.89
C LEU A 76 28.38 -5.55 -0.05
N ASN A 77 28.11 -5.60 -1.35
CA ASN A 77 29.07 -6.17 -2.33
C ASN A 77 30.38 -5.38 -2.37
N ARG A 78 30.31 -4.05 -2.28
CA ARG A 78 31.50 -3.19 -2.17
C ARG A 78 32.27 -3.46 -0.89
N SER A 79 31.58 -3.56 0.26
CA SER A 79 32.20 -3.85 1.55
C SER A 79 32.92 -5.19 1.55
N ILE A 80 32.31 -6.23 0.99
CA ILE A 80 32.90 -7.57 0.86
C ILE A 80 34.20 -7.50 0.06
N SER A 81 34.21 -6.76 -1.05
CA SER A 81 35.39 -6.59 -1.88
C SER A 81 36.52 -5.86 -1.14
N LEU A 82 36.20 -4.81 -0.39
CA LEU A 82 37.16 -4.06 0.44
C LEU A 82 37.74 -4.90 1.56
N ILE A 83 36.92 -5.70 2.23
CA ILE A 83 37.34 -6.59 3.34
C ILE A 83 38.31 -7.66 2.81
N ARG A 84 37.96 -8.31 1.68
CA ARG A 84 38.81 -9.36 1.06
C ARG A 84 40.19 -8.85 0.64
N ASN A 85 40.31 -7.57 0.34
CA ASN A 85 41.62 -6.96 0.04
C ASN A 85 42.47 -6.71 1.26
N LYS A 86 41.93 -6.75 2.48
CA LYS A 86 42.64 -6.42 3.73
C LYS A 86 42.83 -7.59 4.65
N ILE A 87 41.96 -8.57 4.63
CA ILE A 87 42.03 -9.79 5.47
C ILE A 87 41.59 -11.01 4.64
N ASP A 88 42.13 -12.16 5.01
CA ASP A 88 41.69 -13.45 4.49
C ASP A 88 40.35 -13.82 5.13
N LEU A 89 39.31 -13.94 4.32
CA LEU A 89 38.02 -14.39 4.76
C LEU A 89 37.83 -15.89 4.51
N PRO A 90 37.11 -16.59 5.39
CA PRO A 90 36.66 -17.95 5.11
C PRO A 90 35.86 -18.03 3.79
N GLN A 91 36.01 -19.15 3.08
CA GLN A 91 35.33 -19.32 1.78
C GLN A 91 33.80 -19.25 1.86
N ASP A 92 33.25 -19.57 3.02
CA ASP A 92 31.79 -19.53 3.28
C ASP A 92 31.25 -18.14 3.67
N SER A 93 32.13 -17.16 3.88
CA SER A 93 31.70 -15.79 4.24
C SER A 93 30.90 -15.15 3.13
N PHE A 94 29.76 -14.56 3.52
CA PHE A 94 28.83 -13.88 2.61
C PHE A 94 28.23 -14.78 1.53
N LYS A 95 28.14 -16.09 1.77
CA LYS A 95 27.66 -17.08 0.79
C LYS A 95 26.26 -16.78 0.28
N GLU A 96 25.37 -16.29 1.13
CA GLU A 96 23.98 -16.02 0.77
C GLU A 96 23.86 -14.85 -0.22
N ILE A 97 24.54 -13.73 0.04
CA ILE A 97 24.51 -12.57 -0.85
C ILE A 97 25.21 -12.85 -2.20
N ILE A 98 26.26 -13.66 -2.20
CA ILE A 98 26.96 -14.06 -3.43
C ILE A 98 26.06 -14.89 -4.33
N LYS A 99 25.22 -15.76 -3.74
CA LYS A 99 24.26 -16.59 -4.47
C LYS A 99 23.10 -15.78 -5.08
N LEU A 100 22.82 -14.59 -4.58
CA LEU A 100 21.74 -13.72 -5.09
C LEU A 100 21.97 -13.27 -6.53
N ARG A 101 23.21 -13.20 -7.00
CA ARG A 101 23.54 -12.79 -8.38
C ARG A 101 22.87 -13.62 -9.47
N ALA A 102 22.34 -14.80 -9.13
CA ALA A 102 21.75 -15.76 -10.07
C ALA A 102 20.24 -15.96 -9.90
N ARG A 103 19.56 -15.25 -8.97
CA ARG A 103 18.15 -15.52 -8.65
C ARG A 103 17.27 -14.29 -8.78
N LYS A 104 16.09 -14.49 -9.39
CA LYS A 104 14.98 -13.53 -9.30
C LYS A 104 14.24 -13.85 -7.99
N ILE A 105 14.34 -12.97 -6.99
CA ILE A 105 13.73 -13.13 -5.66
C ILE A 105 12.79 -11.96 -5.37
N SER A 106 11.87 -12.16 -4.42
CA SER A 106 11.00 -11.10 -3.93
C SER A 106 11.78 -10.07 -3.10
N ASN A 107 11.25 -8.85 -2.95
CA ASN A 107 11.85 -7.84 -2.07
C ASN A 107 11.93 -8.31 -0.61
N PHE A 108 10.99 -9.11 -0.15
CA PHE A 108 11.01 -9.70 1.20
C PHE A 108 12.19 -10.67 1.39
N ASP A 109 12.41 -11.56 0.44
CA ASP A 109 13.51 -12.52 0.51
C ASP A 109 14.86 -11.83 0.33
N LEU A 110 14.94 -10.84 -0.56
CA LEU A 110 16.13 -9.99 -0.71
C LEU A 110 16.48 -9.32 0.61
N ASP A 111 15.50 -8.69 1.26
CA ASP A 111 15.72 -7.98 2.52
C ASP A 111 16.22 -8.92 3.63
N ARG A 112 15.66 -10.12 3.75
CA ARG A 112 16.13 -11.13 4.72
C ARG A 112 17.59 -11.48 4.50
N VAL A 113 17.99 -11.74 3.26
CA VAL A 113 19.38 -12.04 2.93
C VAL A 113 20.28 -10.85 3.24
N LEU A 114 19.86 -9.63 2.91
CA LEU A 114 20.63 -8.42 3.18
C LEU A 114 20.76 -8.12 4.68
N VAL A 115 19.75 -8.45 5.49
CA VAL A 115 19.85 -8.34 6.96
C VAL A 115 20.87 -9.32 7.51
N LYS A 116 20.85 -10.59 7.08
CA LYS A 116 21.83 -11.59 7.49
C LYS A 116 23.26 -11.20 7.09
N SER A 117 23.42 -10.75 5.83
CA SER A 117 24.74 -10.32 5.33
C SER A 117 25.25 -9.04 6.00
N TYR A 118 24.36 -8.15 6.40
CA TYR A 118 24.74 -6.95 7.15
C TYR A 118 25.20 -7.30 8.57
N ASN A 119 24.53 -8.22 9.25
CA ASN A 119 24.94 -8.68 10.57
C ASN A 119 26.30 -9.42 10.53
N GLU A 120 26.53 -10.23 9.47
CA GLU A 120 27.81 -10.87 9.22
C GLU A 120 28.92 -9.81 8.96
N PHE A 121 28.62 -8.78 8.17
CA PHE A 121 29.53 -7.66 7.94
C PHE A 121 29.88 -6.95 9.25
N LEU A 122 28.91 -6.65 10.11
CA LEU A 122 29.14 -5.98 11.40
C LEU A 122 30.05 -6.82 12.31
N SER A 123 29.76 -8.11 12.43
CA SER A 123 30.61 -9.01 13.25
C SER A 123 32.05 -9.01 12.76
N ILE A 124 32.31 -9.17 11.48
CA ILE A 124 33.66 -9.16 10.91
C ILE A 124 34.32 -7.79 11.07
N TYR A 125 33.59 -6.71 10.91
CA TYR A 125 34.08 -5.34 11.05
C TYR A 125 34.49 -5.04 12.51
N GLU A 126 33.66 -5.44 13.48
CA GLU A 126 33.93 -5.21 14.92
C GLU A 126 35.09 -6.05 15.45
N ASP A 127 35.27 -7.28 14.96
CA ASP A 127 36.31 -8.18 15.40
C ASP A 127 37.69 -7.83 14.84
N ASN A 128 37.78 -6.97 13.82
CA ASN A 128 39.04 -6.68 13.14
C ASN A 128 39.45 -5.20 13.22
N SER A 129 40.51 -4.89 13.98
CA SER A 129 41.07 -3.55 14.12
C SER A 129 41.51 -2.94 12.77
N LYS A 130 42.15 -3.76 11.90
CA LYS A 130 42.58 -3.33 10.54
C LYS A 130 41.44 -2.85 9.68
N LEU A 131 40.23 -3.36 9.86
CA LEU A 131 39.04 -2.92 9.10
C LEU A 131 38.51 -1.61 9.67
N ARG A 132 38.50 -1.46 11.00
CA ARG A 132 38.03 -0.24 11.67
C ARG A 132 38.95 0.96 11.42
N GLU A 133 40.23 0.74 11.23
CA GLU A 133 41.21 1.79 10.88
C GLU A 133 41.18 2.21 9.42
N SER A 134 40.38 1.53 8.60
CA SER A 134 40.24 1.83 7.16
C SER A 134 39.15 2.87 6.90
N ASP A 135 39.55 4.06 6.47
CA ASP A 135 38.62 5.16 6.10
C ASP A 135 37.57 4.74 5.07
N GLU A 136 37.95 3.89 4.10
CA GLU A 136 37.02 3.44 3.07
C GLU A 136 35.94 2.50 3.64
N ILE A 137 36.35 1.55 4.49
CA ILE A 137 35.41 0.60 5.12
C ILE A 137 34.54 1.34 6.13
N PHE A 138 35.09 2.27 6.89
CA PHE A 138 34.34 3.13 7.80
C PHE A 138 33.24 3.92 7.06
N LYS A 139 33.55 4.52 5.91
CA LYS A 139 32.55 5.25 5.10
C LYS A 139 31.43 4.33 4.64
N VAL A 140 31.77 3.13 4.16
CA VAL A 140 30.76 2.15 3.69
C VAL A 140 29.93 1.64 4.86
N SER A 141 30.55 1.35 6.02
CA SER A 141 29.83 0.97 7.23
C SER A 141 28.81 2.04 7.65
N ARG A 142 29.20 3.31 7.63
CA ARG A 142 28.31 4.41 7.95
C ARG A 142 27.14 4.55 6.97
N GLN A 143 27.39 4.35 5.68
CA GLN A 143 26.33 4.37 4.67
C GLN A 143 25.37 3.19 4.84
N LEU A 144 25.86 2.00 5.16
CA LEU A 144 25.05 0.83 5.45
C LEU A 144 24.15 1.04 6.69
N GLU A 145 24.67 1.67 7.73
CA GLU A 145 23.92 2.02 8.93
C GLU A 145 22.75 2.95 8.59
N ILE A 146 23.01 4.04 7.82
CA ILE A 146 21.99 5.00 7.39
C ILE A 146 20.89 4.31 6.57
N ILE A 147 21.24 3.50 5.59
CA ILE A 147 20.26 2.76 4.78
C ILE A 147 19.45 1.77 5.63
N ASN A 148 20.08 1.14 6.61
CA ASN A 148 19.39 0.21 7.49
C ASN A 148 18.34 0.90 8.37
N GLU A 149 18.65 2.09 8.91
CA GLU A 149 17.70 2.93 9.64
C GLU A 149 16.56 3.43 8.74
N GLU A 150 16.89 3.82 7.51
CA GLU A 150 15.88 4.26 6.54
C GLU A 150 14.94 3.11 6.14
N LEU A 151 15.47 1.91 5.90
CA LEU A 151 14.65 0.73 5.63
C LEU A 151 13.72 0.39 6.79
N LEU A 152 14.18 0.50 8.04
CA LEU A 152 13.33 0.29 9.21
C LEU A 152 12.17 1.29 9.23
N THR A 153 12.45 2.55 8.97
CA THR A 153 11.43 3.61 8.88
C THR A 153 10.43 3.35 7.76
N LEU A 154 10.90 2.97 6.58
CA LEU A 154 10.06 2.67 5.42
C LEU A 154 9.17 1.45 5.63
N ARG A 155 9.66 0.39 6.29
CA ARG A 155 8.85 -0.80 6.63
C ARG A 155 7.73 -0.44 7.61
N ASN A 156 8.03 0.38 8.61
CA ASN A 156 7.03 0.85 9.56
C ASN A 156 5.96 1.71 8.84
N TYR A 157 6.39 2.59 7.94
CA TYR A 157 5.48 3.40 7.12
C TYR A 157 4.61 2.54 6.20
N TYR A 158 5.20 1.54 5.53
CA TYR A 158 4.47 0.56 4.71
C TYR A 158 3.42 -0.16 5.54
N ASN A 159 3.80 -0.74 6.68
CA ASN A 159 2.90 -1.50 7.55
C ASN A 159 1.76 -0.64 8.14
N ALA A 160 2.04 0.61 8.46
CA ALA A 160 1.00 1.56 8.90
C ALA A 160 -0.03 1.83 7.78
N ASN A 161 0.42 2.00 6.53
CA ASN A 161 -0.46 2.19 5.37
C ASN A 161 -1.25 0.91 5.05
N ILE A 162 -0.65 -0.28 5.15
CA ILE A 162 -1.35 -1.57 5.03
C ILE A 162 -2.45 -1.70 6.08
N THR A 163 -2.14 -1.36 7.34
CA THR A 163 -3.14 -1.38 8.43
C THR A 163 -4.32 -0.49 8.10
N ASN A 164 -4.06 0.75 7.65
CA ASN A 164 -5.10 1.70 7.30
C ASN A 164 -5.94 1.23 6.10
N TYR A 165 -5.28 0.74 5.05
CA TYR A 165 -5.93 0.18 3.87
C TYR A 165 -6.82 -1.02 4.21
N ASN A 166 -6.28 -2.02 4.93
CA ASN A 166 -7.02 -3.23 5.30
C ASN A 166 -8.23 -2.91 6.20
N LYS A 167 -8.09 -1.95 7.14
CA LYS A 167 -9.21 -1.45 7.94
C LYS A 167 -10.25 -0.73 7.07
N MET A 168 -9.80 0.09 6.11
CA MET A 168 -10.67 0.89 5.24
C MET A 168 -11.55 -0.01 4.37
N ILE A 169 -11.00 -1.04 3.72
CA ILE A 169 -11.77 -1.94 2.85
C ILE A 169 -12.76 -2.83 3.60
N LYS A 170 -12.61 -2.99 4.92
CA LYS A 170 -13.54 -3.73 5.79
C LYS A 170 -14.63 -2.86 6.40
N LYS A 171 -14.40 -1.54 6.52
CA LYS A 171 -15.29 -0.62 7.22
C LYS A 171 -16.43 -0.12 6.32
N PHE A 172 -17.67 -0.12 6.86
CA PHE A 172 -18.81 0.52 6.18
C PHE A 172 -18.62 2.06 6.16
N PRO A 173 -18.97 2.74 5.06
CA PRO A 173 -19.53 2.24 3.80
C PRO A 173 -18.48 1.86 2.74
N THR A 174 -17.19 2.01 3.01
CA THR A 174 -16.09 1.77 2.05
C THR A 174 -16.03 0.31 1.59
N ASN A 175 -16.45 -0.64 2.44
CA ASN A 175 -16.51 -2.06 2.09
C ASN A 175 -17.42 -2.36 0.89
N ILE A 176 -18.45 -1.54 0.64
CA ILE A 176 -19.32 -1.67 -0.54
C ILE A 176 -18.48 -1.42 -1.81
N VAL A 177 -17.72 -0.31 -1.83
CA VAL A 177 -16.84 0.04 -2.94
C VAL A 177 -15.76 -1.01 -3.12
N ALA A 178 -15.17 -1.46 -2.00
CA ALA A 178 -14.14 -2.50 -2.00
C ALA A 178 -14.63 -3.82 -2.60
N SER A 179 -15.86 -4.24 -2.26
CA SER A 179 -16.47 -5.45 -2.82
C SER A 179 -16.75 -5.33 -4.30
N ILE A 180 -17.29 -4.20 -4.77
CA ILE A 180 -17.57 -3.93 -6.21
C ILE A 180 -16.27 -3.99 -7.02
N LYS A 181 -15.18 -3.40 -6.48
CA LYS A 181 -13.86 -3.36 -7.13
C LYS A 181 -12.99 -4.59 -6.86
N LYS A 182 -13.47 -5.53 -6.04
CA LYS A 182 -12.75 -6.76 -5.65
C LYS A 182 -11.39 -6.48 -5.00
N TYR A 183 -11.29 -5.41 -4.23
CA TYR A 183 -10.09 -5.12 -3.45
C TYR A 183 -9.91 -6.20 -2.36
N LYS A 184 -8.66 -6.65 -2.22
CA LYS A 184 -8.28 -7.67 -1.23
C LYS A 184 -7.34 -7.07 -0.21
N GLU A 185 -7.27 -7.69 0.95
CA GLU A 185 -6.27 -7.36 1.95
C GLU A 185 -4.85 -7.54 1.40
N LYS A 186 -3.97 -6.62 1.79
CA LYS A 186 -2.56 -6.69 1.46
C LYS A 186 -1.77 -7.21 2.67
N PRO A 187 -0.72 -8.01 2.43
CA PRO A 187 0.11 -8.57 3.50
C PRO A 187 1.00 -7.49 4.11
N PHE A 188 1.36 -7.69 5.38
CA PHE A 188 2.35 -6.87 6.06
C PHE A 188 3.77 -7.21 5.61
N TYR A 189 4.66 -6.25 5.75
CA TYR A 189 6.08 -6.45 5.58
C TYR A 189 6.64 -7.05 6.87
N ASP A 190 6.93 -8.34 6.88
CA ASP A 190 7.54 -9.05 7.99
C ASP A 190 8.90 -9.65 7.56
N LEU A 191 9.91 -9.47 8.42
CA LEU A 191 11.25 -10.05 8.23
C LEU A 191 11.43 -11.41 8.90
N LYS A 192 10.42 -11.90 9.62
CA LYS A 192 10.48 -13.24 10.22
C LYS A 192 10.55 -14.28 9.12
N ASP A 193 11.37 -15.30 9.34
CA ASP A 193 11.30 -16.52 8.55
C ASP A 193 9.94 -17.16 8.85
N MET A 194 8.93 -16.84 8.04
CA MET A 194 7.64 -17.51 8.12
C MET A 194 7.84 -18.92 7.59
N THR A 195 7.75 -19.90 8.46
CA THR A 195 7.58 -21.29 8.07
C THR A 195 6.19 -21.48 7.47
N ASP A 196 5.97 -22.52 6.68
CA ASP A 196 4.64 -22.82 6.11
C ASP A 196 3.55 -22.93 7.20
N GLU A 197 3.92 -23.29 8.44
CA GLU A 197 3.05 -23.32 9.62
C GLU A 197 2.60 -21.92 10.06
N ASP A 198 3.47 -20.90 9.98
CA ASP A 198 3.12 -19.50 10.30
C ASP A 198 2.12 -18.92 9.29
N TYR A 199 2.08 -19.44 8.05
CA TYR A 199 1.09 -19.05 7.03
C TYR A 199 -0.30 -19.59 7.34
N GLU A 200 -0.43 -20.72 8.01
CA GLU A 200 -1.73 -21.28 8.38
C GLU A 200 -2.38 -20.55 9.55
N ASP A 201 -1.59 -20.07 10.52
CA ASP A 201 -2.08 -19.29 11.66
C ASP A 201 -2.60 -17.89 11.28
N PHE A 202 -2.23 -17.35 10.11
CA PHE A 202 -2.74 -16.08 9.57
C PHE A 202 -3.96 -16.23 8.65
N LYS A 203 -4.42 -17.45 8.40
CA LYS A 203 -5.70 -17.69 7.73
C LYS A 203 -6.84 -17.67 8.76
N LEU A 204 -7.23 -16.46 9.15
CA LEU A 204 -8.51 -16.20 9.84
C LEU A 204 -9.64 -15.99 8.83
#